data_234a906cc94f5ece1337ef8d75e71c92
#
_entry.id   234a906cc94f5ece1337ef8d75e71c92
#
_cell.length_a   1.000
_cell.length_b   1.000
_cell.length_c   1.000
_cell.angle_alpha   90.00
_cell.angle_beta   90.00
_cell.angle_gamma   90.00
#
_symmetry.space_group_name_H-M   'P 1'
#
loop_
_entity.id
_entity.type
_entity.pdbx_description
1 polymer ?
#
loop_
_entity_poly.entity_id
_entity_poly.type
_entity_poly.pdbx_seq_one_letter_code
_entity_poly.pdbx_strand_id
1 'polypeptide(L)'
;DVYKRQAWEMTDMFNLKAIEVIARSLRDAVENKPEGREGMALGQYLTGMGFSNCGLGIVHSMAHGLGALYDTPHGVANAIILPTVMEYNAPCTGTKFKDIAIAMGVEGVENMTQEEYRKAAVDAVKKLSADVGIPADLKAIVKEEDLGFLSESAFADACCPGNPRDT
;
A
#
# COMPACT_ATOMS: atom_id res chain seq x y z
N ASP A 1 1.55 -5.07 -3.60
CA ASP A 1 1.74 -6.48 -4.03
C ASP A 1 1.57 -6.67 -5.54
N VAL A 2 0.69 -5.93 -6.23
CA VAL A 2 0.45 -6.03 -7.67
C VAL A 2 1.73 -5.79 -8.50
N TYR A 3 2.57 -4.86 -8.11
CA TYR A 3 3.78 -4.47 -8.86
C TYR A 3 5.08 -5.10 -8.35
N LYS A 4 5.02 -6.11 -7.49
CA LYS A 4 6.21 -6.79 -6.97
C LYS A 4 6.89 -7.68 -8.02
N ARG A 5 8.18 -7.99 -7.83
CA ARG A 5 8.94 -8.87 -8.72
C ARG A 5 8.35 -10.28 -8.83
N GLN A 6 7.71 -10.76 -7.76
CA GLN A 6 7.11 -12.09 -7.68
C GLN A 6 5.63 -12.10 -8.08
N ALA A 7 5.05 -10.94 -8.46
CA ALA A 7 3.66 -10.85 -8.87
C ALA A 7 3.43 -11.51 -10.24
N TRP A 8 2.33 -12.23 -10.37
CA TRP A 8 1.90 -12.93 -11.57
C TRP A 8 0.36 -12.95 -11.65
N GLU A 9 -0.19 -13.46 -12.75
CA GLU A 9 -1.63 -13.34 -13.05
C GLU A 9 -2.56 -13.73 -11.89
N MET A 10 -2.26 -14.85 -11.18
CA MET A 10 -3.10 -15.27 -10.06
C MET A 10 -3.01 -14.30 -8.88
N THR A 11 -1.81 -13.84 -8.52
CA THR A 11 -1.64 -12.88 -7.42
C THR A 11 -2.23 -11.52 -7.78
N ASP A 12 -2.11 -11.10 -9.04
CA ASP A 12 -2.71 -9.86 -9.55
C ASP A 12 -4.24 -9.91 -9.46
N MET A 13 -4.85 -11.04 -9.82
CA MET A 13 -6.29 -11.23 -9.71
C MET A 13 -6.79 -11.02 -8.27
N PHE A 14 -6.12 -11.63 -7.29
CA PHE A 14 -6.50 -11.45 -5.87
C PHE A 14 -6.23 -10.03 -5.39
N ASN A 15 -5.05 -9.49 -5.67
CA ASN A 15 -4.65 -8.19 -5.16
C ASN A 15 -5.45 -7.04 -5.79
N LEU A 16 -5.71 -7.06 -7.10
CA LEU A 16 -6.54 -6.04 -7.76
C LEU A 16 -7.98 -6.09 -7.27
N LYS A 17 -8.54 -7.29 -7.10
CA LYS A 17 -9.88 -7.43 -6.53
C LYS A 17 -9.93 -6.98 -5.07
N ALA A 18 -8.88 -7.24 -4.30
CA ALA A 18 -8.76 -6.74 -2.93
C ALA A 18 -8.73 -5.20 -2.90
N ILE A 19 -7.94 -4.56 -3.76
CA ILE A 19 -7.89 -3.09 -3.86
C ILE A 19 -9.27 -2.52 -4.16
N GLU A 20 -9.99 -3.07 -5.15
CA GLU A 20 -11.34 -2.63 -5.51
C GLU A 20 -12.30 -2.73 -4.32
N VAL A 21 -12.31 -3.89 -3.63
CA VAL A 21 -13.22 -4.13 -2.50
C VAL A 21 -12.88 -3.20 -1.32
N ILE A 22 -11.59 -3.05 -0.98
CA ILE A 22 -11.14 -2.20 0.11
C ILE A 22 -11.43 -0.72 -0.21
N ALA A 23 -11.15 -0.26 -1.42
CA ALA A 23 -11.36 1.13 -1.82
C ALA A 23 -12.80 1.58 -1.64
N ARG A 24 -13.78 0.71 -1.94
CA ARG A 24 -15.20 1.01 -1.79
C ARG A 24 -15.74 0.82 -0.37
N SER A 25 -15.08 -0.01 0.46
CA SER A 25 -15.65 -0.46 1.74
C SER A 25 -15.01 0.18 2.97
N LEU A 26 -13.77 0.67 2.87
CA LEU A 26 -12.98 1.10 4.04
C LEU A 26 -13.62 2.27 4.79
N ARG A 27 -14.17 3.26 4.08
CA ARG A 27 -14.83 4.43 4.70
C ARG A 27 -16.01 3.99 5.56
N ASP A 28 -16.89 3.19 4.99
CA ASP A 28 -18.06 2.66 5.68
C ASP A 28 -17.68 1.70 6.83
N ALA A 29 -16.59 0.96 6.68
CA ALA A 29 -16.08 0.11 7.74
C ALA A 29 -15.57 0.90 8.95
N VAL A 30 -14.89 2.04 8.72
CA VAL A 30 -14.42 2.94 9.78
C VAL A 30 -15.61 3.59 10.50
N GLU A 31 -16.69 3.88 9.78
CA GLU A 31 -17.96 4.31 10.36
C GLU A 31 -18.76 3.17 11.04
N ASN A 32 -18.19 1.97 11.08
CA ASN A 32 -18.78 0.76 11.65
C ASN A 32 -20.11 0.31 10.99
N LYS A 33 -20.30 0.61 9.71
CA LYS A 33 -21.43 0.13 8.93
C LYS A 33 -21.26 -1.37 8.60
N PRO A 34 -22.32 -2.19 8.71
CA PRO A 34 -22.23 -3.65 8.48
C PRO A 34 -21.66 -4.02 7.10
N GLU A 35 -22.14 -3.37 6.03
CA GLU A 35 -21.72 -3.62 4.65
C GLU A 35 -20.23 -3.28 4.43
N GLY A 36 -19.76 -2.19 5.05
CA GLY A 36 -18.34 -1.81 5.05
C GLY A 36 -17.49 -2.86 5.77
N ARG A 37 -17.94 -3.34 6.92
CA ARG A 37 -17.26 -4.38 7.71
C ARG A 37 -17.16 -5.70 6.94
N GLU A 38 -18.26 -6.11 6.30
CA GLU A 38 -18.29 -7.32 5.45
C GLU A 38 -17.34 -7.18 4.26
N GLY A 39 -17.37 -6.03 3.56
CA GLY A 39 -16.46 -5.75 2.48
C GLY A 39 -14.99 -5.76 2.91
N MET A 40 -14.66 -5.22 4.07
CA MET A 40 -13.28 -5.26 4.59
C MET A 40 -12.87 -6.68 5.00
N ALA A 41 -13.77 -7.50 5.54
CA ALA A 41 -13.47 -8.91 5.83
C ALA A 41 -13.13 -9.69 4.56
N LEU A 42 -13.86 -9.47 3.47
CA LEU A 42 -13.55 -10.05 2.16
C LEU A 42 -12.24 -9.48 1.59
N GLY A 43 -12.08 -8.16 1.60
CA GLY A 43 -10.92 -7.49 1.03
C GLY A 43 -9.61 -7.93 1.69
N GLN A 44 -9.55 -8.00 3.01
CA GLN A 44 -8.37 -8.45 3.73
C GLN A 44 -8.05 -9.94 3.45
N TYR A 45 -9.07 -10.79 3.32
CA TYR A 45 -8.88 -12.19 2.97
C TYR A 45 -8.29 -12.36 1.57
N LEU A 46 -8.81 -11.64 0.58
CA LEU A 46 -8.25 -11.61 -0.79
C LEU A 46 -6.80 -11.09 -0.80
N THR A 47 -6.51 -10.04 -0.02
CA THR A 47 -5.15 -9.52 0.16
C THR A 47 -4.24 -10.60 0.73
N GLY A 48 -4.70 -11.35 1.73
CA GLY A 48 -3.96 -12.46 2.33
C GLY A 48 -3.58 -13.53 1.30
N MET A 49 -4.52 -13.91 0.43
CA MET A 49 -4.24 -14.85 -0.67
C MET A 49 -3.23 -14.28 -1.68
N GLY A 50 -3.30 -13.00 -1.98
CA GLY A 50 -2.37 -12.33 -2.89
C GLY A 50 -0.96 -12.27 -2.33
N PHE A 51 -0.75 -11.59 -1.19
CA PHE A 51 0.60 -11.36 -0.66
C PHE A 51 1.29 -12.64 -0.16
N SER A 52 0.55 -13.62 0.31
CA SER A 52 1.14 -14.92 0.71
C SER A 52 1.83 -15.65 -0.44
N ASN A 53 1.46 -15.32 -1.68
CA ASN A 53 2.03 -15.92 -2.89
C ASN A 53 3.01 -15.01 -3.65
N CYS A 54 3.10 -13.73 -3.34
CA CYS A 54 4.07 -12.82 -3.97
C CYS A 54 4.97 -12.08 -2.96
N GLY A 55 4.79 -12.33 -1.68
CA GLY A 55 5.58 -11.72 -0.61
C GLY A 55 5.28 -10.24 -0.38
N LEU A 56 6.06 -9.61 0.49
CA LEU A 56 5.95 -8.20 0.90
C LEU A 56 7.13 -7.38 0.37
N GLY A 57 7.21 -6.10 0.66
CA GLY A 57 8.25 -5.18 0.19
C GLY A 57 8.64 -4.15 1.24
N ILE A 58 9.31 -3.08 0.80
CA ILE A 58 9.89 -2.07 1.70
C ILE A 58 8.86 -1.31 2.54
N VAL A 59 7.59 -1.24 2.14
CA VAL A 59 6.53 -0.69 3.02
C VAL A 59 6.50 -1.44 4.34
N HIS A 60 6.46 -2.77 4.29
CA HIS A 60 6.45 -3.62 5.49
C HIS A 60 7.78 -3.59 6.22
N SER A 61 8.91 -3.60 5.50
CA SER A 61 10.24 -3.48 6.11
C SER A 61 10.35 -2.22 6.98
N MET A 62 9.88 -1.08 6.47
CA MET A 62 9.88 0.18 7.21
C MET A 62 8.84 0.17 8.34
N ALA A 63 7.65 -0.38 8.11
CA ALA A 63 6.59 -0.43 9.11
C ALA A 63 6.93 -1.31 10.32
N HIS A 64 7.71 -2.39 10.13
CA HIS A 64 8.15 -3.24 11.23
C HIS A 64 9.02 -2.47 12.24
N GLY A 65 9.94 -1.62 11.76
CA GLY A 65 10.75 -0.76 12.62
C GLY A 65 9.92 0.23 13.43
N LEU A 66 8.86 0.81 12.81
CA LEU A 66 7.95 1.72 13.51
C LEU A 66 7.12 1.02 14.59
N GLY A 67 6.66 -0.19 14.32
CA GLY A 67 5.99 -1.01 15.32
C GLY A 67 6.89 -1.37 16.49
N ALA A 68 8.13 -1.76 16.20
CA ALA A 68 9.09 -2.18 17.22
C ALA A 68 9.55 -1.03 18.13
N LEU A 69 9.79 0.17 17.57
CA LEU A 69 10.37 1.29 18.31
C LEU A 69 9.31 2.22 18.94
N TYR A 70 8.19 2.40 18.29
CA TYR A 70 7.16 3.38 18.67
C TYR A 70 5.80 2.77 18.99
N ASP A 71 5.69 1.44 18.98
CA ASP A 71 4.42 0.73 19.15
C ASP A 71 3.30 1.22 18.20
N THR A 72 3.72 1.69 17.01
CA THR A 72 2.78 2.18 16.01
C THR A 72 1.95 1.02 15.47
N PRO A 73 0.60 1.12 15.47
CA PRO A 73 -0.22 0.06 14.91
C PRO A 73 0.18 -0.28 13.48
N HIS A 74 0.40 -1.56 13.19
CA HIS A 74 0.98 -2.04 11.93
C HIS A 74 0.27 -1.50 10.68
N GLY A 75 -1.06 -1.52 10.67
CA GLY A 75 -1.85 -1.00 9.55
C GLY A 75 -1.69 0.51 9.35
N VAL A 76 -1.58 1.28 10.44
CA VAL A 76 -1.34 2.73 10.39
C VAL A 76 0.05 3.02 9.84
N ALA A 77 1.09 2.34 10.34
CA ALA A 77 2.46 2.50 9.84
C ALA A 77 2.53 2.23 8.32
N ASN A 78 1.97 1.10 7.87
CA ASN A 78 1.92 0.78 6.44
C ASN A 78 1.17 1.84 5.62
N ALA A 79 0.03 2.33 6.10
CA ALA A 79 -0.79 3.29 5.37
C ALA A 79 -0.10 4.65 5.21
N ILE A 80 0.66 5.11 6.21
CA ILE A 80 1.43 6.37 6.14
C ILE A 80 2.57 6.24 5.11
N ILE A 81 3.28 5.11 5.11
CA ILE A 81 4.46 4.87 4.26
C ILE A 81 4.08 4.59 2.80
N LEU A 82 2.94 3.92 2.58
CA LEU A 82 2.56 3.37 1.28
C LEU A 82 2.61 4.37 0.12
N PRO A 83 2.04 5.59 0.20
CA PRO A 83 2.05 6.52 -0.93
C PRO A 83 3.47 6.90 -1.38
N THR A 84 4.37 7.17 -0.45
CA THR A 84 5.77 7.52 -0.72
C THR A 84 6.51 6.36 -1.41
N VAL A 85 6.31 5.14 -0.93
CA VAL A 85 6.91 3.95 -1.55
C VAL A 85 6.30 3.65 -2.91
N MET A 86 5.01 3.91 -3.12
CA MET A 86 4.40 3.81 -4.45
C MET A 86 5.08 4.77 -5.44
N GLU A 87 5.29 6.02 -5.06
CA GLU A 87 6.02 7.00 -5.89
C GLU A 87 7.46 6.54 -6.18
N TYR A 88 8.16 6.05 -5.17
CA TYR A 88 9.52 5.52 -5.32
C TYR A 88 9.58 4.35 -6.31
N ASN A 89 8.65 3.42 -6.23
CA ASN A 89 8.61 2.21 -7.07
C ASN A 89 8.04 2.45 -8.48
N ALA A 90 7.27 3.50 -8.69
CA ALA A 90 6.53 3.74 -9.93
C ALA A 90 7.37 3.59 -11.22
N PRO A 91 8.64 4.04 -11.31
CA PRO A 91 9.45 3.85 -12.51
C PRO A 91 9.72 2.39 -12.88
N CYS A 92 9.70 1.47 -11.91
CA CYS A 92 10.05 0.06 -12.06
C CYS A 92 8.84 -0.89 -12.18
N THR A 93 7.63 -0.36 -12.39
CA THR A 93 6.38 -1.12 -12.28
C THR A 93 5.66 -1.35 -13.61
N GLY A 94 6.27 -0.98 -14.74
CA GLY A 94 5.63 -1.08 -16.06
C GLY A 94 4.28 -0.35 -16.08
N THR A 95 3.22 -1.06 -16.49
CA THR A 95 1.85 -0.53 -16.59
C THR A 95 0.96 -0.87 -15.38
N LYS A 96 1.48 -1.55 -14.37
CA LYS A 96 0.70 -2.06 -13.23
C LYS A 96 -0.10 -0.97 -12.47
N PHE A 97 0.40 0.27 -12.45
CA PHE A 97 -0.33 1.38 -11.83
C PHE A 97 -1.60 1.77 -12.57
N LYS A 98 -1.72 1.44 -13.86
CA LYS A 98 -2.97 1.60 -14.60
C LYS A 98 -4.08 0.74 -13.98
N ASP A 99 -3.77 -0.53 -13.74
CA ASP A 99 -4.71 -1.49 -13.16
C ASP A 99 -5.06 -1.11 -11.71
N ILE A 100 -4.07 -0.61 -10.95
CA ILE A 100 -4.28 -0.11 -9.58
C ILE A 100 -5.21 1.11 -9.60
N ALA A 101 -5.00 2.08 -10.49
CA ALA A 101 -5.86 3.25 -10.60
C ALA A 101 -7.30 2.87 -10.90
N ILE A 102 -7.52 1.94 -11.85
CA ILE A 102 -8.84 1.39 -12.18
C ILE A 102 -9.47 0.73 -10.95
N ALA A 103 -8.73 -0.14 -10.26
CA ALA A 103 -9.22 -0.83 -9.06
C ALA A 103 -9.55 0.14 -7.91
N MET A 104 -8.84 1.27 -7.81
CA MET A 104 -9.13 2.35 -6.86
C MET A 104 -10.35 3.20 -7.26
N GLY A 105 -10.96 2.97 -8.43
CA GLY A 105 -12.12 3.70 -8.91
C GLY A 105 -11.79 5.04 -9.58
N VAL A 106 -10.56 5.22 -10.08
CA VAL A 106 -10.19 6.42 -10.85
C VAL A 106 -10.85 6.35 -12.22
N GLU A 107 -11.55 7.41 -12.61
CA GLU A 107 -12.21 7.52 -13.90
C GLU A 107 -11.26 8.00 -15.01
N GLY A 108 -11.53 7.60 -16.25
CA GLY A 108 -10.81 8.08 -17.45
C GLY A 108 -9.38 7.57 -17.59
N VAL A 109 -8.99 6.54 -16.86
CA VAL A 109 -7.62 5.98 -16.83
C VAL A 109 -7.16 5.52 -18.22
N GLU A 110 -8.10 5.10 -19.09
CA GLU A 110 -7.82 4.65 -20.45
C GLU A 110 -7.19 5.73 -21.32
N ASN A 111 -7.46 6.99 -21.02
CA ASN A 111 -6.99 8.16 -21.78
C ASN A 111 -5.76 8.80 -21.14
N MET A 112 -5.28 8.30 -20.00
CA MET A 112 -4.14 8.83 -19.27
C MET A 112 -2.81 8.33 -19.84
N THR A 113 -1.82 9.20 -19.85
CA THR A 113 -0.42 8.80 -20.01
C THR A 113 0.06 7.99 -18.81
N GLN A 114 1.20 7.34 -18.95
CA GLN A 114 1.79 6.54 -17.87
C GLN A 114 2.07 7.38 -16.61
N GLU A 115 2.52 8.61 -16.77
CA GLU A 115 2.77 9.51 -15.66
C GLU A 115 1.46 9.91 -14.95
N GLU A 116 0.43 10.23 -15.73
CA GLU A 116 -0.88 10.61 -15.20
C GLU A 116 -1.54 9.49 -14.39
N TYR A 117 -1.61 8.25 -14.92
CA TYR A 117 -2.25 7.17 -14.16
C TYR A 117 -1.41 6.72 -12.96
N ARG A 118 -0.08 6.83 -12.99
CA ARG A 118 0.78 6.60 -11.82
C ARG A 118 0.47 7.59 -10.71
N LYS A 119 0.42 8.88 -11.06
CA LYS A 119 0.05 9.93 -10.12
C LYS A 119 -1.39 9.73 -9.60
N ALA A 120 -2.34 9.45 -10.46
CA ALA A 120 -3.74 9.24 -10.08
C ALA A 120 -3.92 8.07 -9.10
N ALA A 121 -3.20 6.95 -9.31
CA ALA A 121 -3.22 5.82 -8.38
C ALA A 121 -2.71 6.22 -6.98
N VAL A 122 -1.59 6.94 -6.92
CA VAL A 122 -1.02 7.43 -5.64
C VAL A 122 -1.96 8.42 -4.96
N ASP A 123 -2.51 9.37 -5.71
CA ASP A 123 -3.45 10.37 -5.19
C ASP A 123 -4.72 9.71 -4.64
N ALA A 124 -5.23 8.67 -5.31
CA ALA A 124 -6.38 7.90 -4.83
C ALA A 124 -6.09 7.21 -3.48
N VAL A 125 -4.89 6.65 -3.30
CA VAL A 125 -4.47 6.06 -2.02
C VAL A 125 -4.33 7.14 -0.94
N LYS A 126 -3.68 8.27 -1.25
CA LYS A 126 -3.56 9.42 -0.31
C LYS A 126 -4.93 9.91 0.13
N LYS A 127 -5.85 10.06 -0.83
CA LYS A 127 -7.22 10.47 -0.54
C LYS A 127 -7.95 9.49 0.37
N LEU A 128 -7.87 8.19 0.08
CA LEU A 128 -8.50 7.16 0.91
C LEU A 128 -7.96 7.20 2.34
N SER A 129 -6.63 7.30 2.50
CA SER A 129 -5.98 7.42 3.80
C SER A 129 -6.45 8.66 4.57
N ALA A 130 -6.52 9.82 3.92
CA ALA A 130 -7.00 11.05 4.52
C ALA A 130 -8.48 10.96 4.95
N ASP A 131 -9.33 10.35 4.10
CA ASP A 131 -10.77 10.19 4.37
C ASP A 131 -11.05 9.33 5.62
N VAL A 132 -10.12 8.44 5.98
CA VAL A 132 -10.24 7.57 7.18
C VAL A 132 -9.33 8.00 8.33
N GLY A 133 -8.76 9.18 8.27
CA GLY A 133 -8.00 9.80 9.38
C GLY A 133 -6.58 9.26 9.57
N ILE A 134 -5.97 8.65 8.56
CA ILE A 134 -4.55 8.27 8.61
C ILE A 134 -3.67 9.53 8.52
N PRO A 135 -2.66 9.70 9.40
CA PRO A 135 -1.71 10.80 9.30
C PRO A 135 -0.99 10.84 7.94
N ALA A 136 -0.74 12.06 7.45
CA ALA A 136 -0.09 12.23 6.14
C ALA A 136 1.42 11.94 6.17
N ASP A 137 2.06 12.02 7.34
CA ASP A 137 3.50 11.80 7.52
C ASP A 137 3.83 11.23 8.91
N LEU A 138 5.10 10.94 9.14
CA LEU A 138 5.62 10.33 10.37
C LEU A 138 6.12 11.36 11.40
N LYS A 139 6.05 12.66 11.14
CA LYS A 139 6.68 13.71 11.98
C LYS A 139 6.22 13.71 13.43
N ALA A 140 4.97 13.34 13.67
CA ALA A 140 4.42 13.25 15.03
C ALA A 140 4.80 11.94 15.74
N ILE A 141 5.39 10.97 15.04
CA ILE A 141 5.68 9.62 15.54
C ILE A 141 7.20 9.44 15.69
N VAL A 142 7.95 9.75 14.64
CA VAL A 142 9.38 9.44 14.50
C VAL A 142 10.25 10.61 14.91
N LYS A 143 11.26 10.33 15.73
CA LYS A 143 12.31 11.28 16.08
C LYS A 143 13.42 11.23 15.02
N GLU A 144 14.01 12.38 14.72
CA GLU A 144 15.08 12.51 13.72
C GLU A 144 16.31 11.66 14.08
N GLU A 145 16.63 11.57 15.38
CA GLU A 145 17.76 10.78 15.92
C GLU A 145 17.63 9.28 15.63
N ASP A 146 16.41 8.75 15.44
CA ASP A 146 16.13 7.34 15.23
C ASP A 146 16.11 6.93 13.74
N LEU A 147 16.17 7.90 12.81
CA LEU A 147 16.07 7.62 11.37
C LEU A 147 17.19 6.68 10.87
N GLY A 148 18.40 6.81 11.40
CA GLY A 148 19.53 5.92 11.06
C GLY A 148 19.20 4.46 11.42
N PHE A 149 18.79 4.23 12.65
CA PHE A 149 18.41 2.89 13.11
C PHE A 149 17.23 2.30 12.33
N LEU A 150 16.20 3.10 12.09
CA LEU A 150 15.02 2.67 11.32
C LEU A 150 15.39 2.29 9.88
N SER A 151 16.28 3.05 9.26
CA SER A 151 16.77 2.77 7.91
C SER A 151 17.56 1.45 7.87
N GLU A 152 18.55 1.27 8.75
CA GLU A 152 19.34 0.03 8.85
C GLU A 152 18.44 -1.18 9.11
N SER A 153 17.49 -1.05 10.03
CA SER A 153 16.52 -2.10 10.35
C SER A 153 15.65 -2.47 9.14
N ALA A 154 15.19 -1.48 8.37
CA ALA A 154 14.40 -1.73 7.18
C ALA A 154 15.19 -2.44 6.06
N PHE A 155 16.46 -2.09 5.86
CA PHE A 155 17.33 -2.80 4.91
C PHE A 155 17.63 -4.24 5.33
N ALA A 156 17.77 -4.50 6.62
CA ALA A 156 18.00 -5.84 7.15
C ALA A 156 16.75 -6.73 7.19
N ASP A 157 15.56 -6.16 6.99
CA ASP A 157 14.29 -6.86 7.07
C ASP A 157 14.09 -7.83 5.90
N ALA A 158 13.53 -9.00 6.17
CA ALA A 158 13.29 -10.07 5.19
C ALA A 158 12.33 -9.66 4.04
N CYS A 159 11.53 -8.63 4.22
CA CYS A 159 10.63 -8.12 3.19
C CYS A 159 11.34 -7.20 2.16
N CYS A 160 12.48 -6.62 2.51
CA CYS A 160 13.20 -5.65 1.69
C CYS A 160 13.56 -6.18 0.29
N PRO A 161 14.15 -7.40 0.12
CA PRO A 161 14.55 -7.93 -1.18
C PRO A 161 13.41 -8.11 -2.19
N GLY A 162 12.16 -8.17 -1.71
CA GLY A 162 10.98 -8.31 -2.56
C GLY A 162 10.57 -7.02 -3.29
N ASN A 163 11.21 -5.88 -3.01
CA ASN A 163 10.84 -4.61 -3.63
C ASN A 163 11.20 -4.59 -5.14
N PRO A 164 10.34 -4.01 -6.03
CA PRO A 164 10.62 -3.97 -7.46
C PRO A 164 11.78 -3.07 -7.86
N ARG A 165 11.97 -1.96 -7.15
CA ARG A 165 13.13 -1.07 -7.31
C ARG A 165 14.20 -1.44 -6.29
N ASP A 166 15.45 -1.45 -6.73
CA ASP A 166 16.59 -1.69 -5.84
C ASP A 166 16.66 -0.58 -4.77
N THR A 167 16.93 -0.99 -3.54
CA THR A 167 16.94 -0.13 -2.34
C THR A 167 18.34 0.00 -1.78
#